data_8389c3a721bd655bac3199b7f0f14eee
#
_entry.id   8389c3a721bd655bac3199b7f0f14eee
#
_cell.length_a   1.000
_cell.length_b   1.000
_cell.length_c   1.000
_cell.angle_alpha   90.00
_cell.angle_beta   90.00
_cell.angle_gamma   90.00
#
_symmetry.space_group_name_H-M   'P 1'
#
loop_
_entity.id
_entity.type
_entity.pdbx_description
1 polymer ?
#
loop_
_entity_poly.entity_id
_entity_poly.type
_entity_poly.pdbx_seq_one_letter_code
_entity_poly.pdbx_strand_id
1 'polypeptide(L)'
;MPAKSIQNTIALLEADATIPFISRYRKEATGNLDEVAVEKIALLLNSFNELEKRKAAVLKAIKTQNELTEALAEKINKANTLTEVEDLYLPFKKKRKTKADAAREAGLEPLAKILMAQNTANIDLSVQQFLSEKIKTKEEAFNGAGHIIAEWINENTYVRNSLRRLYARKA
;
A
#
# COMPACT_ATOMS: atom_id res chain seq x y z
N MET A 1 -11.17 1.40 -29.52
CA MET A 1 -10.63 2.70 -30.00
C MET A 1 -9.26 2.44 -30.63
N PRO A 2 -8.94 3.05 -31.79
CA PRO A 2 -7.62 2.94 -32.41
C PRO A 2 -6.52 3.56 -31.53
N ALA A 3 -5.37 2.91 -31.43
CA ALA A 3 -4.27 3.40 -30.59
C ALA A 3 -3.82 4.83 -30.97
N LYS A 4 -3.78 5.15 -32.27
CA LYS A 4 -3.45 6.48 -32.76
C LYS A 4 -4.42 7.56 -32.29
N SER A 5 -5.72 7.27 -32.22
CA SER A 5 -6.73 8.20 -31.71
C SER A 5 -6.51 8.50 -30.23
N ILE A 6 -6.19 7.49 -29.45
CA ILE A 6 -5.88 7.65 -28.01
C ILE A 6 -4.62 8.50 -27.82
N GLN A 7 -3.53 8.21 -28.57
CA GLN A 7 -2.29 8.98 -28.48
C GLN A 7 -2.50 10.47 -28.84
N ASN A 8 -3.23 10.74 -29.93
CA ASN A 8 -3.53 12.11 -30.33
C ASN A 8 -4.38 12.84 -29.27
N THR A 9 -5.34 12.12 -28.65
CA THR A 9 -6.17 12.70 -27.57
C THR A 9 -5.32 13.03 -26.35
N ILE A 10 -4.40 12.13 -25.96
CA ILE A 10 -3.47 12.37 -24.86
C ILE A 10 -2.61 13.60 -25.15
N ALA A 11 -2.01 13.70 -26.35
CA ALA A 11 -1.20 14.84 -26.73
C ALA A 11 -1.97 16.18 -26.67
N LEU A 12 -3.25 16.17 -27.04
CA LEU A 12 -4.10 17.36 -26.93
C LEU A 12 -4.42 17.72 -25.49
N LEU A 13 -4.68 16.72 -24.62
CA LEU A 13 -4.91 16.93 -23.19
C LEU A 13 -3.64 17.45 -22.48
N GLU A 14 -2.47 16.95 -22.84
CA GLU A 14 -1.16 17.42 -22.32
C GLU A 14 -0.82 18.85 -22.80
N ALA A 15 -1.40 19.28 -23.92
CA ALA A 15 -1.34 20.66 -24.40
C ALA A 15 -2.45 21.56 -23.82
N ASP A 16 -3.04 21.19 -22.69
CA ASP A 16 -4.08 21.92 -21.96
C ASP A 16 -5.38 22.16 -22.74
N ALA A 17 -5.64 21.35 -23.79
CA ALA A 17 -6.92 21.43 -24.53
C ALA A 17 -8.05 20.84 -23.68
N THR A 18 -9.18 21.55 -23.60
CA THR A 18 -10.35 21.10 -22.82
C THR A 18 -11.10 19.97 -23.53
N ILE A 19 -11.76 19.10 -22.77
CA ILE A 19 -12.57 17.99 -23.30
C ILE A 19 -13.60 18.47 -24.33
N PRO A 20 -14.41 19.52 -24.07
CA PRO A 20 -15.36 20.05 -25.06
C PRO A 20 -14.66 20.58 -26.32
N PHE A 21 -13.48 21.19 -26.21
CA PHE A 21 -12.72 21.66 -27.37
C PHE A 21 -12.25 20.50 -28.23
N ILE A 22 -11.70 19.46 -27.64
CA ILE A 22 -11.21 18.26 -28.34
C ILE A 22 -12.39 17.58 -29.08
N SER A 23 -13.50 17.32 -28.38
CA SER A 23 -14.66 16.62 -28.93
C SER A 23 -15.38 17.38 -30.06
N ARG A 24 -15.31 18.72 -30.09
CA ARG A 24 -15.97 19.55 -31.09
C ARG A 24 -15.07 19.93 -32.25
N TYR A 25 -13.82 20.33 -31.95
CA TYR A 25 -12.94 20.97 -32.93
C TYR A 25 -11.73 20.14 -33.36
N ARG A 26 -11.51 18.95 -32.75
CA ARG A 26 -10.37 18.07 -33.06
C ARG A 26 -10.79 16.65 -33.42
N LYS A 27 -11.98 16.50 -33.97
CA LYS A 27 -12.55 15.19 -34.35
C LYS A 27 -11.66 14.42 -35.34
N GLU A 28 -11.09 15.10 -36.32
CA GLU A 28 -10.18 14.48 -37.30
C GLU A 28 -8.91 13.92 -36.66
N ALA A 29 -8.33 14.64 -35.70
CA ALA A 29 -7.14 14.21 -34.98
C ALA A 29 -7.45 13.02 -34.03
N THR A 30 -8.61 12.97 -33.43
CA THR A 30 -9.02 11.96 -32.46
C THR A 30 -9.77 10.77 -33.08
N GLY A 31 -10.01 10.79 -34.41
CA GLY A 31 -10.77 9.73 -35.08
C GLY A 31 -12.23 9.72 -34.70
N ASN A 32 -12.85 10.88 -34.59
CA ASN A 32 -14.26 11.11 -34.26
C ASN A 32 -14.67 10.62 -32.85
N LEU A 33 -13.75 10.64 -31.88
CA LEU A 33 -14.12 10.34 -30.48
C LEU A 33 -15.14 11.38 -29.98
N ASP A 34 -16.16 10.86 -29.31
CA ASP A 34 -17.17 11.69 -28.64
C ASP A 34 -16.63 12.22 -27.29
N GLU A 35 -17.41 13.10 -26.65
CA GLU A 35 -17.03 13.73 -25.40
C GLU A 35 -16.82 12.69 -24.27
N VAL A 36 -17.64 11.65 -24.23
CA VAL A 36 -17.57 10.59 -23.22
C VAL A 36 -16.28 9.78 -23.38
N ALA A 37 -15.88 9.46 -24.61
CA ALA A 37 -14.63 8.75 -24.89
C ALA A 37 -13.41 9.61 -24.55
N VAL A 38 -13.43 10.90 -24.86
CA VAL A 38 -12.35 11.85 -24.51
C VAL A 38 -12.26 12.02 -23.00
N GLU A 39 -13.39 12.15 -22.28
CA GLU A 39 -13.43 12.22 -20.82
C GLU A 39 -12.83 10.95 -20.17
N LYS A 40 -13.22 9.77 -20.68
CA LYS A 40 -12.66 8.50 -20.18
C LYS A 40 -11.14 8.43 -20.35
N ILE A 41 -10.61 8.90 -21.47
CA ILE A 41 -9.16 8.97 -21.71
C ILE A 41 -8.52 9.95 -20.72
N ALA A 42 -9.12 11.12 -20.50
CA ALA A 42 -8.61 12.11 -19.55
C ALA A 42 -8.57 11.58 -18.10
N LEU A 43 -9.62 10.89 -17.66
CA LEU A 43 -9.69 10.26 -16.33
C LEU A 43 -8.59 9.19 -16.16
N LEU A 44 -8.40 8.33 -17.16
CA LEU A 44 -7.36 7.31 -17.14
C LEU A 44 -5.97 7.94 -17.14
N LEU A 45 -5.71 8.95 -17.98
CA LEU A 45 -4.45 9.68 -18.02
C LEU A 45 -4.11 10.29 -16.66
N ASN A 46 -5.06 10.95 -16.02
CA ASN A 46 -4.89 11.50 -14.67
C ASN A 46 -4.56 10.41 -13.65
N SER A 47 -5.27 9.29 -13.68
CA SER A 47 -5.01 8.16 -12.77
C SER A 47 -3.60 7.57 -12.96
N PHE A 48 -3.13 7.45 -14.20
CA PHE A 48 -1.76 7.00 -14.49
C PHE A 48 -0.72 8.02 -14.01
N ASN A 49 -0.95 9.29 -14.24
CA ASN A 49 -0.03 10.36 -13.81
C ASN A 49 0.05 10.41 -12.26
N GLU A 50 -1.06 10.24 -11.56
CA GLU A 50 -1.07 10.14 -10.10
C GLU A 50 -0.31 8.91 -9.61
N LEU A 51 -0.50 7.76 -10.26
CA LEU A 51 0.21 6.53 -9.92
C LEU A 51 1.73 6.71 -10.08
N GLU A 52 2.19 7.25 -11.22
CA GLU A 52 3.62 7.46 -11.48
C GLU A 52 4.24 8.48 -10.51
N LYS A 53 3.54 9.60 -10.24
CA LYS A 53 3.95 10.57 -9.21
C LYS A 53 4.08 9.91 -7.84
N ARG A 54 3.13 9.02 -7.49
CA ARG A 54 3.15 8.32 -6.21
C ARG A 54 4.29 7.31 -6.13
N LYS A 55 4.55 6.53 -7.16
CA LYS A 55 5.70 5.63 -7.26
C LYS A 55 7.01 6.37 -7.01
N ALA A 56 7.22 7.47 -7.73
CA ALA A 56 8.43 8.28 -7.60
C ALA A 56 8.61 8.82 -6.16
N ALA A 57 7.53 9.32 -5.54
CA ALA A 57 7.55 9.81 -4.17
C ALA A 57 7.88 8.70 -3.15
N VAL A 58 7.32 7.51 -3.33
CA VAL A 58 7.57 6.35 -2.46
C VAL A 58 9.00 5.85 -2.60
N LEU A 59 9.50 5.70 -3.82
CA LEU A 59 10.90 5.31 -4.07
C LEU A 59 11.88 6.30 -3.43
N LYS A 60 11.62 7.60 -3.57
CA LYS A 60 12.43 8.66 -2.94
C LYS A 60 12.38 8.55 -1.40
N ALA A 61 11.20 8.34 -0.81
CA ALA A 61 11.04 8.22 0.63
C ALA A 61 11.79 7.00 1.21
N ILE A 62 11.70 5.83 0.57
CA ILE A 62 12.40 4.61 1.00
C ILE A 62 13.91 4.75 0.81
N LYS A 63 14.35 5.37 -0.31
CA LYS A 63 15.78 5.65 -0.56
C LYS A 63 16.38 6.55 0.52
N THR A 64 15.64 7.56 0.98
CA THR A 64 16.08 8.47 2.05
C THR A 64 16.26 7.74 3.40
N GLN A 65 15.60 6.60 3.59
CA GLN A 65 15.74 5.73 4.78
C GLN A 65 16.85 4.68 4.63
N ASN A 66 17.54 4.64 3.48
CA ASN A 66 18.55 3.65 3.11
C ASN A 66 18.02 2.19 3.10
N GLU A 67 16.71 2.01 2.88
CA GLU A 67 16.05 0.69 2.88
C GLU A 67 15.60 0.24 1.49
N LEU A 68 15.93 1.00 0.43
CA LEU A 68 15.55 0.68 -0.93
C LEU A 68 16.45 -0.42 -1.50
N THR A 69 15.87 -1.61 -1.74
CA THR A 69 16.50 -2.71 -2.47
C THR A 69 16.07 -2.74 -3.94
N GLU A 70 16.87 -3.31 -4.84
CA GLU A 70 16.50 -3.48 -6.26
C GLU A 70 15.18 -4.24 -6.44
N ALA A 71 15.03 -5.35 -5.71
CA ALA A 71 13.80 -6.14 -5.76
C ALA A 71 12.55 -5.36 -5.33
N LEU A 72 12.68 -4.46 -4.35
CA LEU A 72 11.58 -3.59 -3.91
C LEU A 72 11.29 -2.52 -4.95
N ALA A 73 12.31 -1.90 -5.51
CA ALA A 73 12.17 -0.90 -6.58
C ALA A 73 11.45 -1.50 -7.80
N GLU A 74 11.82 -2.71 -8.22
CA GLU A 74 11.11 -3.41 -9.28
C GLU A 74 9.63 -3.68 -8.97
N LYS A 75 9.31 -4.12 -7.74
CA LYS A 75 7.92 -4.34 -7.32
C LYS A 75 7.10 -3.05 -7.36
N ILE A 76 7.67 -1.93 -6.88
CA ILE A 76 7.00 -0.63 -6.92
C ILE A 76 6.78 -0.18 -8.37
N ASN A 77 7.79 -0.32 -9.24
CA ASN A 77 7.67 0.06 -10.65
C ASN A 77 6.63 -0.78 -11.40
N LYS A 78 6.52 -2.07 -11.08
CA LYS A 78 5.54 -3.00 -11.68
C LYS A 78 4.12 -2.87 -11.10
N ALA A 79 3.94 -2.12 -10.03
CA ALA A 79 2.60 -1.91 -9.44
C ALA A 79 1.69 -1.17 -10.41
N ASN A 80 0.46 -1.65 -10.56
CA ASN A 80 -0.54 -1.10 -11.50
C ASN A 80 -1.59 -0.24 -10.81
N THR A 81 -1.62 -0.22 -9.48
CA THR A 81 -2.60 0.53 -8.70
C THR A 81 -1.94 1.29 -7.54
N LEU A 82 -2.54 2.42 -7.15
CA LEU A 82 -2.11 3.18 -5.97
C LEU A 82 -2.14 2.30 -4.71
N THR A 83 -3.10 1.41 -4.61
CA THR A 83 -3.25 0.49 -3.49
C THR A 83 -2.06 -0.45 -3.35
N GLU A 84 -1.55 -1.00 -4.46
CA GLU A 84 -0.35 -1.84 -4.47
C GLU A 84 0.89 -1.06 -4.04
N VAL A 85 1.03 0.17 -4.51
CA VAL A 85 2.14 1.06 -4.11
C VAL A 85 2.08 1.38 -2.61
N GLU A 86 0.90 1.71 -2.09
CA GLU A 86 0.71 1.98 -0.65
C GLU A 86 1.00 0.75 0.22
N ASP A 87 0.61 -0.45 -0.23
CA ASP A 87 0.89 -1.68 0.50
C ASP A 87 2.39 -1.99 0.56
N LEU A 88 3.12 -1.73 -0.53
CA LEU A 88 4.58 -1.89 -0.56
C LEU A 88 5.29 -0.82 0.30
N TYR A 89 4.71 0.37 0.41
CA TYR A 89 5.25 1.47 1.22
C TYR A 89 4.92 1.35 2.71
N LEU A 90 3.88 0.60 3.07
CA LEU A 90 3.36 0.57 4.44
C LEU A 90 4.41 0.28 5.53
N PRO A 91 5.37 -0.67 5.36
CA PRO A 91 6.41 -0.94 6.34
C PRO A 91 7.35 0.26 6.57
N PHE A 92 7.58 1.08 5.54
CA PHE A 92 8.50 2.21 5.54
C PHE A 92 7.86 3.54 5.93
N LYS A 93 6.53 3.56 6.07
CA LYS A 93 5.79 4.76 6.42
C LYS A 93 6.10 5.16 7.87
N LYS A 94 6.58 6.39 8.10
CA LYS A 94 6.74 6.92 9.45
C LYS A 94 5.41 6.86 10.19
N LYS A 95 5.34 6.03 11.20
CA LYS A 95 4.15 5.83 12.03
C LYS A 95 4.21 6.75 13.24
N ARG A 96 3.04 7.17 13.72
CA ARG A 96 2.93 7.66 15.09
C ARG A 96 3.18 6.45 16.03
N LYS A 97 3.75 6.71 17.21
CA LYS A 97 3.98 5.69 18.22
C LYS A 97 2.69 4.89 18.45
N THR A 98 2.75 3.59 18.16
CA THR A 98 1.61 2.69 18.24
C THR A 98 1.64 1.91 19.54
N LYS A 99 0.55 1.20 19.89
CA LYS A 99 0.55 0.25 21.01
C LYS A 99 1.56 -0.88 20.78
N ALA A 100 1.81 -1.27 19.53
CA ALA A 100 2.82 -2.26 19.19
C ALA A 100 4.25 -1.74 19.46
N ASP A 101 4.52 -0.47 19.17
CA ASP A 101 5.83 0.14 19.49
C ASP A 101 6.06 0.20 20.99
N ALA A 102 5.04 0.57 21.78
CA ALA A 102 5.11 0.54 23.22
C ALA A 102 5.37 -0.88 23.77
N ALA A 103 4.74 -1.89 23.16
CA ALA A 103 4.96 -3.29 23.53
C ALA A 103 6.38 -3.77 23.15
N ARG A 104 6.95 -3.32 22.01
CA ARG A 104 8.36 -3.59 21.66
C ARG A 104 9.32 -2.94 22.64
N GLU A 105 9.08 -1.68 23.02
CA GLU A 105 9.86 -0.98 24.05
C GLU A 105 9.78 -1.64 25.43
N ALA A 106 8.70 -2.36 25.70
CA ALA A 106 8.55 -3.18 26.89
C ALA A 106 9.19 -4.58 26.77
N GLY A 107 9.81 -4.92 25.61
CA GLY A 107 10.50 -6.18 25.41
C GLY A 107 9.61 -7.37 25.03
N LEU A 108 8.39 -7.13 24.55
CA LEU A 108 7.41 -8.20 24.26
C LEU A 108 7.52 -8.80 22.86
N GLU A 109 8.45 -8.33 22.00
CA GLU A 109 8.61 -8.88 20.65
C GLU A 109 8.98 -10.36 20.62
N PRO A 110 9.88 -10.89 21.47
CA PRO A 110 10.17 -12.33 21.51
C PRO A 110 8.94 -13.15 21.91
N LEU A 111 8.10 -12.65 22.84
CA LEU A 111 6.85 -13.30 23.18
C LEU A 111 5.90 -13.36 21.97
N ALA A 112 5.77 -12.27 21.22
CA ALA A 112 4.98 -12.25 20.00
C ALA A 112 5.45 -13.30 18.99
N LYS A 113 6.77 -13.49 18.83
CA LYS A 113 7.36 -14.55 17.97
C LYS A 113 7.02 -15.95 18.45
N ILE A 114 7.08 -16.20 19.78
CA ILE A 114 6.72 -17.48 20.37
C ILE A 114 5.25 -17.79 20.11
N LEU A 115 4.37 -16.80 20.32
CA LEU A 115 2.92 -16.96 20.08
C LEU A 115 2.61 -17.23 18.58
N MET A 116 3.28 -16.53 17.67
CA MET A 116 3.11 -16.74 16.22
C MET A 116 3.60 -18.11 15.76
N ALA A 117 4.65 -18.63 16.37
CA ALA A 117 5.20 -19.95 16.02
C ALA A 117 4.27 -21.11 16.40
N GLN A 118 3.38 -20.94 17.39
CA GLN A 118 2.38 -21.92 17.84
C GLN A 118 2.95 -23.31 18.21
N ASN A 119 4.22 -23.39 18.56
CA ASN A 119 4.95 -24.63 18.80
C ASN A 119 5.35 -24.83 20.27
N THR A 120 4.86 -23.97 21.18
CA THR A 120 5.20 -24.01 22.61
C THR A 120 4.13 -24.75 23.39
N ALA A 121 4.51 -25.84 24.06
CA ALA A 121 3.57 -26.66 24.84
C ALA A 121 3.04 -25.97 26.11
N ASN A 122 3.81 -25.02 26.68
CA ASN A 122 3.39 -24.30 27.89
C ASN A 122 3.63 -22.80 27.77
N ILE A 123 2.62 -22.11 27.22
CA ILE A 123 2.64 -20.67 26.99
C ILE A 123 2.72 -19.89 28.32
N ASP A 124 2.08 -20.39 29.37
CA ASP A 124 2.04 -19.74 30.67
C ASP A 124 3.41 -19.60 31.33
N LEU A 125 4.26 -20.59 31.17
CA LEU A 125 5.64 -20.52 31.67
C LEU A 125 6.48 -19.55 30.85
N SER A 126 6.29 -19.53 29.53
CA SER A 126 6.99 -18.61 28.65
C SER A 126 6.65 -17.15 28.95
N VAL A 127 5.39 -16.85 29.27
CA VAL A 127 4.95 -15.47 29.57
C VAL A 127 5.57 -14.93 30.87
N GLN A 128 5.81 -15.78 31.86
CA GLN A 128 6.41 -15.34 33.14
C GLN A 128 7.78 -14.67 32.97
N GLN A 129 8.54 -15.06 31.95
CA GLN A 129 9.86 -14.50 31.69
C GLN A 129 9.80 -13.06 31.15
N PHE A 130 8.65 -12.61 30.69
CA PHE A 130 8.42 -11.28 30.12
C PHE A 130 7.73 -10.32 31.09
N LEU A 131 7.44 -10.76 32.31
CA LEU A 131 6.91 -9.89 33.36
C LEU A 131 8.06 -8.98 33.86
N SER A 132 7.77 -7.70 33.97
CA SER A 132 8.71 -6.65 34.38
C SER A 132 7.99 -5.54 35.13
N GLU A 133 8.71 -4.52 35.57
CA GLU A 133 8.09 -3.34 36.20
C GLU A 133 7.08 -2.65 35.29
N LYS A 134 7.26 -2.75 33.97
CA LYS A 134 6.36 -2.17 32.94
C LYS A 134 5.19 -3.08 32.61
N ILE A 135 5.31 -4.39 32.80
CA ILE A 135 4.32 -5.42 32.46
C ILE A 135 4.10 -6.26 33.70
N LYS A 136 3.06 -5.94 34.44
CA LYS A 136 2.83 -6.54 35.77
C LYS A 136 2.01 -7.82 35.74
N THR A 137 1.21 -8.00 34.69
CA THR A 137 0.32 -9.15 34.57
C THR A 137 0.53 -9.93 33.28
N LYS A 138 0.21 -11.22 33.32
CA LYS A 138 0.22 -12.07 32.11
C LYS A 138 -0.69 -11.52 31.03
N GLU A 139 -1.83 -10.96 31.43
CA GLU A 139 -2.81 -10.39 30.51
C GLU A 139 -2.25 -9.17 29.77
N GLU A 140 -1.53 -8.29 30.46
CA GLU A 140 -0.81 -7.16 29.82
C GLU A 140 0.25 -7.65 28.83
N ALA A 141 1.00 -8.69 29.18
CA ALA A 141 2.00 -9.29 28.29
C ALA A 141 1.36 -9.86 27.02
N PHE A 142 0.26 -10.62 27.16
CA PHE A 142 -0.48 -11.16 26.02
C PHE A 142 -1.07 -10.06 25.14
N ASN A 143 -1.70 -9.04 25.73
CA ASN A 143 -2.25 -7.91 25.01
C ASN A 143 -1.17 -7.14 24.26
N GLY A 144 -0.02 -6.89 24.88
CA GLY A 144 1.11 -6.24 24.25
C GLY A 144 1.67 -7.06 23.06
N ALA A 145 1.90 -8.35 23.26
CA ALA A 145 2.31 -9.24 22.19
C ALA A 145 1.27 -9.33 21.06
N GLY A 146 -0.02 -9.34 21.41
CA GLY A 146 -1.13 -9.30 20.47
C GLY A 146 -1.14 -8.05 19.60
N HIS A 147 -0.80 -6.88 20.13
CA HIS A 147 -0.67 -5.65 19.34
C HIS A 147 0.47 -5.75 18.29
N ILE A 148 1.60 -6.36 18.65
CA ILE A 148 2.71 -6.59 17.71
C ILE A 148 2.29 -7.57 16.61
N ILE A 149 1.64 -8.67 16.96
CA ILE A 149 1.14 -9.68 16.00
C ILE A 149 0.11 -9.05 15.05
N ALA A 150 -0.83 -8.27 15.58
CA ALA A 150 -1.84 -7.59 14.77
C ALA A 150 -1.19 -6.62 13.76
N GLU A 151 -0.11 -5.95 14.14
CA GLU A 151 0.64 -5.10 13.22
C GLU A 151 1.32 -5.93 12.12
N TRP A 152 2.01 -7.02 12.44
CA TRP A 152 2.63 -7.91 11.46
C TRP A 152 1.61 -8.47 10.45
N ILE A 153 0.43 -8.88 10.93
CA ILE A 153 -0.67 -9.35 10.07
C ILE A 153 -1.17 -8.24 9.16
N ASN A 154 -1.38 -7.03 9.70
CA ASN A 154 -1.87 -5.89 8.93
C ASN A 154 -0.87 -5.40 7.88
N GLU A 155 0.42 -5.53 8.12
CA GLU A 155 1.49 -5.13 7.18
C GLU A 155 1.78 -6.19 6.13
N ASN A 156 1.32 -7.42 6.33
CA ASN A 156 1.55 -8.51 5.39
C ASN A 156 0.72 -8.31 4.12
N THR A 157 1.42 -8.04 3.01
CA THR A 157 0.79 -7.79 1.70
C THR A 157 -0.05 -8.97 1.20
N TYR A 158 0.38 -10.20 1.48
CA TYR A 158 -0.37 -11.41 1.10
C TYR A 158 -1.71 -11.49 1.83
N VAL A 159 -1.72 -11.25 3.13
CA VAL A 159 -2.94 -11.24 3.96
C VAL A 159 -3.90 -10.16 3.47
N ARG A 160 -3.41 -8.95 3.25
CA ARG A 160 -4.22 -7.83 2.74
C ARG A 160 -4.85 -8.15 1.39
N ASN A 161 -4.09 -8.70 0.46
CA ASN A 161 -4.60 -9.11 -0.85
C ASN A 161 -5.63 -10.25 -0.75
N SER A 162 -5.40 -11.22 0.15
CA SER A 162 -6.35 -12.31 0.38
C SER A 162 -7.67 -11.80 0.95
N LEU A 163 -7.63 -10.88 1.90
CA LEU A 163 -8.81 -10.24 2.46
C LEU A 163 -9.57 -9.43 1.41
N ARG A 164 -8.89 -8.62 0.60
CA ARG A 164 -9.53 -7.88 -0.51
C ARG A 164 -10.26 -8.81 -1.48
N ARG A 165 -9.63 -9.92 -1.87
CA ARG A 165 -10.26 -10.93 -2.74
C ARG A 165 -11.49 -11.57 -2.09
N LEU A 166 -11.42 -11.84 -0.77
CA LEU A 166 -12.54 -12.40 -0.03
C LEU A 166 -13.73 -11.44 0.00
N TYR A 167 -13.49 -10.17 0.30
CA TYR A 167 -14.55 -9.15 0.31
C TYR A 167 -15.12 -8.88 -1.07
N ALA A 168 -14.29 -8.82 -2.11
CA ALA A 168 -14.75 -8.63 -3.49
C ALA A 168 -15.63 -9.76 -4.02
N ARG A 169 -15.54 -10.98 -3.43
CA ARG A 169 -16.41 -12.12 -3.80
C ARG A 169 -17.75 -12.10 -3.08
N LYS A 170 -17.85 -11.38 -1.96
CA LYS A 170 -19.06 -11.35 -1.13
C LYS A 170 -19.87 -10.05 -1.28
N ALA A 171 -19.32 -9.06 -1.96
CA ALA A 171 -19.99 -7.82 -2.34
C ALA A 171 -20.68 -7.94 -3.71
#